data_779407dc86bb9d9214d81304c4419c13
#
_entry.id   779407dc86bb9d9214d81304c4419c13
#
_cell.length_a   1.000
_cell.length_b   1.000
_cell.length_c   1.000
_cell.angle_alpha   90.00
_cell.angle_beta   90.00
_cell.angle_gamma   90.00
#
_symmetry.space_group_name_H-M   'P 1'
#
loop_
_entity.id
_entity.type
_entity.pdbx_description
1 polymer ?
#
loop_
_entity_poly.entity_id
_entity_poly.type
_entity_poly.pdbx_seq_one_letter_code
_entity_poly.pdbx_strand_id
1 'polypeptide(L)'
;RSTLVAAFNAAGEVVGCYVPAVDITEPRRTQSALAQAQKMEAIGQLTGGLAHDFNNMLTVVMGNLQGLVEVLAEHPAAAAAVADHVEPALAAAEGGASLVRRLLAFSRQQPIAPVVVDVNALVLGMARLIRRSLPDTISIATAARDVELHALVDPGQLESALLNLAFNARDAMPNGGELRIECSLDCIEGRAAADLELSPNCYVQIAVSDNGTGMDSGILSHLFEPFFTTKKFGLGSGLGMAMVYGFIKQSGGGVRVRSRQAVGTTVSLLLPHAPRTTAAAQPVPRVPTEMVAKLLDARLVLLVEDDDKVRGVVRKQLSALGCAVLEAESGHEAADMVENIPAIALVLTDIVMPGGMDGRALARFVRRFRPELAAVLMSGYAEMSGAIRENGEPPMLDKPFTLERLVEVVRAAMA
;
A
#
# COMPACT_ATOMS: atom_id res chain seq x y z
N ARG A 1 -32.38 -17.10 26.65
CA ARG A 1 -33.68 -17.23 27.35
C ARG A 1 -34.40 -18.46 26.74
N SER A 2 -34.54 -19.51 27.52
CA SER A 2 -35.37 -20.65 27.14
C SER A 2 -36.79 -20.45 27.74
N THR A 3 -37.79 -20.52 26.91
CA THR A 3 -39.20 -20.45 27.34
C THR A 3 -39.73 -21.85 27.34
N LEU A 4 -40.15 -22.35 28.50
CA LEU A 4 -40.87 -23.61 28.63
C LEU A 4 -42.31 -23.41 28.17
N VAL A 5 -42.76 -24.19 27.20
CA VAL A 5 -44.13 -24.16 26.72
C VAL A 5 -44.80 -25.47 27.14
N ALA A 6 -45.91 -25.37 27.92
CA ALA A 6 -46.64 -26.51 28.37
C ALA A 6 -47.45 -27.15 27.20
N ALA A 7 -47.40 -28.48 27.10
CA ALA A 7 -48.25 -29.26 26.20
C ALA A 7 -49.45 -29.77 26.94
N PHE A 8 -50.65 -29.58 26.38
CA PHE A 8 -51.94 -29.97 26.98
C PHE A 8 -52.57 -31.12 26.19
N ASN A 9 -53.30 -32.02 26.87
CA ASN A 9 -54.13 -33.01 26.22
C ASN A 9 -55.49 -32.41 25.84
N ALA A 10 -56.36 -33.21 25.20
CA ALA A 10 -57.69 -32.78 24.82
C ALA A 10 -58.61 -32.44 26.02
N ALA A 11 -58.26 -32.86 27.23
CA ALA A 11 -58.95 -32.54 28.46
C ALA A 11 -58.42 -31.28 29.16
N GLY A 12 -57.41 -30.61 28.58
CA GLY A 12 -56.80 -29.39 29.14
C GLY A 12 -55.75 -29.64 30.24
N GLU A 13 -55.33 -30.89 30.46
CA GLU A 13 -54.31 -31.24 31.44
C GLU A 13 -52.94 -31.16 30.84
N VAL A 14 -51.93 -30.67 31.62
CA VAL A 14 -50.53 -30.59 31.22
C VAL A 14 -49.94 -31.99 31.10
N VAL A 15 -49.65 -32.44 29.88
CA VAL A 15 -49.05 -33.76 29.61
C VAL A 15 -47.53 -33.72 29.40
N GLY A 16 -46.96 -32.52 29.35
CA GLY A 16 -45.53 -32.35 29.20
C GLY A 16 -45.15 -30.90 28.97
N CYS A 17 -43.88 -30.66 28.67
CA CYS A 17 -43.39 -29.37 28.21
C CYS A 17 -42.39 -29.59 27.09
N TYR A 18 -42.33 -28.65 26.17
CA TYR A 18 -41.28 -28.58 25.15
C TYR A 18 -40.55 -27.24 25.22
N VAL A 19 -39.30 -27.29 24.86
CA VAL A 19 -38.45 -26.10 24.76
C VAL A 19 -38.10 -25.90 23.28
N PRO A 20 -38.67 -24.89 22.61
CA PRO A 20 -38.27 -24.58 21.26
C PRO A 20 -36.81 -24.07 21.30
N ALA A 21 -35.91 -24.77 20.65
CA ALA A 21 -34.53 -24.35 20.46
C ALA A 21 -34.37 -23.83 19.02
N VAL A 22 -33.96 -22.59 18.88
CA VAL A 22 -33.63 -22.00 17.59
C VAL A 22 -32.11 -21.83 17.56
N ASP A 23 -31.48 -22.39 16.55
CA ASP A 23 -30.04 -22.12 16.31
C ASP A 23 -29.90 -20.69 15.81
N ILE A 24 -29.24 -19.85 16.65
CA ILE A 24 -28.95 -18.45 16.35
C ILE A 24 -27.49 -18.23 15.98
N THR A 25 -26.75 -19.30 15.68
CA THR A 25 -25.32 -19.21 15.39
C THR A 25 -25.06 -18.42 14.11
N GLU A 26 -25.78 -18.75 13.04
CA GLU A 26 -25.70 -18.04 11.77
C GLU A 26 -26.17 -16.58 11.84
N PRO A 27 -27.38 -16.28 12.41
CA PRO A 27 -27.79 -14.89 12.60
C PRO A 27 -26.81 -14.05 13.42
N ARG A 28 -26.23 -14.61 14.49
CA ARG A 28 -25.22 -13.91 15.29
C ARG A 28 -23.93 -13.66 14.53
N ARG A 29 -23.44 -14.63 13.75
CA ARG A 29 -22.27 -14.45 12.90
C ARG A 29 -22.51 -13.37 11.86
N THR A 30 -23.65 -13.38 11.18
CA THR A 30 -24.02 -12.37 10.19
C THR A 30 -24.16 -10.98 10.81
N GLN A 31 -24.77 -10.86 11.98
CA GLN A 31 -24.93 -9.60 12.70
C GLN A 31 -23.58 -9.04 13.16
N SER A 32 -22.69 -9.89 13.69
CA SER A 32 -21.31 -9.48 14.04
C SER A 32 -20.52 -9.04 12.82
N ALA A 33 -20.60 -9.76 11.71
CA ALA A 33 -19.93 -9.41 10.46
C ALA A 33 -20.46 -8.08 9.90
N LEU A 34 -21.77 -7.86 9.94
CA LEU A 34 -22.39 -6.59 9.51
C LEU A 34 -21.96 -5.42 10.40
N ALA A 35 -21.96 -5.58 11.71
CA ALA A 35 -21.52 -4.53 12.64
C ALA A 35 -20.03 -4.21 12.46
N GLN A 36 -19.22 -5.23 12.17
CA GLN A 36 -17.80 -5.04 11.88
C GLN A 36 -17.58 -4.34 10.53
N ALA A 37 -18.35 -4.70 9.50
CA ALA A 37 -18.32 -4.05 8.19
C ALA A 37 -18.72 -2.56 8.30
N GLN A 38 -19.81 -2.24 9.02
CA GLN A 38 -20.25 -0.85 9.25
C GLN A 38 -19.23 -0.02 10.04
N LYS A 39 -18.61 -0.62 11.08
CA LYS A 39 -17.52 0.04 11.82
C LYS A 39 -16.32 0.31 10.91
N MET A 40 -16.04 -0.62 10.02
CA MET A 40 -14.95 -0.52 9.04
C MET A 40 -15.21 0.57 8.01
N GLU A 41 -16.43 0.66 7.49
CA GLU A 41 -16.86 1.69 6.54
C GLU A 41 -16.78 3.10 7.16
N ALA A 42 -17.24 3.25 8.41
CA ALA A 42 -17.13 4.53 9.14
C ALA A 42 -15.68 4.95 9.38
N ILE A 43 -14.80 4.01 9.79
CA ILE A 43 -13.36 4.25 9.89
C ILE A 43 -12.79 4.62 8.51
N GLY A 44 -13.27 3.97 7.46
CA GLY A 44 -12.89 4.21 6.08
C GLY A 44 -13.10 5.64 5.63
N GLN A 45 -14.29 6.13 5.79
CA GLN A 45 -14.67 7.48 5.39
C GLN A 45 -13.91 8.56 6.18
N LEU A 46 -13.76 8.39 7.50
CA LEU A 46 -13.01 9.33 8.35
C LEU A 46 -11.51 9.33 8.05
N THR A 47 -10.94 8.16 7.78
CA THR A 47 -9.50 8.02 7.52
C THR A 47 -9.11 8.59 6.14
N GLY A 48 -10.00 8.55 5.16
CA GLY A 48 -9.74 9.05 3.81
C GLY A 48 -9.46 10.56 3.77
N GLY A 49 -10.29 11.38 4.40
CA GLY A 49 -10.10 12.84 4.47
C GLY A 49 -8.89 13.23 5.31
N LEU A 50 -8.76 12.62 6.52
CA LEU A 50 -7.61 12.87 7.39
C LEU A 50 -6.28 12.50 6.73
N ALA A 51 -6.24 11.43 5.96
CA ALA A 51 -5.00 10.99 5.34
C ALA A 51 -4.53 11.92 4.21
N HIS A 52 -5.43 12.53 3.46
CA HIS A 52 -5.10 13.58 2.50
C HIS A 52 -4.38 14.74 3.20
N ASP A 53 -4.96 15.24 4.30
CA ASP A 53 -4.38 16.35 5.06
C ASP A 53 -3.03 15.98 5.68
N PHE A 54 -2.90 14.74 6.21
CA PHE A 54 -1.62 14.23 6.71
C PHE A 54 -0.56 14.13 5.60
N ASN A 55 -0.91 13.64 4.42
CA ASN A 55 0.02 13.54 3.30
C ASN A 55 0.49 14.92 2.83
N ASN A 56 -0.39 15.91 2.80
CA ASN A 56 -0.03 17.29 2.48
C ASN A 56 0.95 17.86 3.51
N MET A 57 0.66 17.71 4.82
CA MET A 57 1.59 18.12 5.87
C MET A 57 2.95 17.44 5.75
N LEU A 58 2.98 16.14 5.52
CA LEU A 58 4.22 15.38 5.36
C LEU A 58 4.99 15.78 4.10
N THR A 59 4.30 16.06 3.00
CA THR A 59 4.93 16.59 1.77
C THR A 59 5.67 17.90 2.05
N VAL A 60 5.02 18.81 2.80
CA VAL A 60 5.63 20.09 3.19
C VAL A 60 6.83 19.88 4.13
N VAL A 61 6.71 19.00 5.14
CA VAL A 61 7.79 18.73 6.09
C VAL A 61 8.99 18.10 5.38
N MET A 62 8.74 17.04 4.60
CA MET A 62 9.81 16.31 3.87
C MET A 62 10.50 17.22 2.85
N GLY A 63 9.73 18.00 2.06
CA GLY A 63 10.30 18.87 1.07
C GLY A 63 11.16 20.00 1.67
N ASN A 64 10.77 20.55 2.82
CA ASN A 64 11.60 21.54 3.51
C ASN A 64 12.86 20.92 4.13
N LEU A 65 12.78 19.71 4.69
CA LEU A 65 13.94 19.00 5.23
C LEU A 65 14.92 18.61 4.12
N GLN A 66 14.43 18.13 2.97
CA GLN A 66 15.26 17.86 1.80
C GLN A 66 15.96 19.11 1.28
N GLY A 67 15.22 20.23 1.13
CA GLY A 67 15.85 21.50 0.74
C GLY A 67 16.89 21.99 1.75
N LEU A 68 16.70 21.71 3.05
CA LEU A 68 17.70 22.04 4.07
C LEU A 68 18.95 21.16 3.95
N VAL A 69 18.81 19.87 3.66
CA VAL A 69 19.94 18.96 3.36
C VAL A 69 20.76 19.49 2.18
N GLU A 70 20.11 19.91 1.09
CA GLU A 70 20.78 20.46 -0.08
C GLU A 70 21.57 21.73 0.25
N VAL A 71 20.95 22.69 0.96
CA VAL A 71 21.64 23.95 1.38
C VAL A 71 22.81 23.67 2.31
N LEU A 72 22.67 22.73 3.24
CA LEU A 72 23.73 22.39 4.20
C LEU A 72 24.84 21.53 3.58
N ALA A 73 24.56 20.78 2.50
CA ALA A 73 25.57 20.00 1.78
C ALA A 73 26.70 20.90 1.18
N GLU A 74 26.40 22.16 0.87
CA GLU A 74 27.39 23.15 0.42
C GLU A 74 28.29 23.66 1.54
N HIS A 75 28.01 23.33 2.82
CA HIS A 75 28.72 23.81 3.99
C HIS A 75 29.28 22.64 4.82
N PRO A 76 30.54 22.24 4.65
CA PRO A 76 31.10 21.06 5.33
C PRO A 76 31.01 21.08 6.86
N ALA A 77 30.99 22.27 7.47
CA ALA A 77 30.83 22.43 8.93
C ALA A 77 29.42 22.08 9.43
N ALA A 78 28.45 22.00 8.54
CA ALA A 78 27.05 21.68 8.89
C ALA A 78 26.71 20.18 8.79
N ALA A 79 27.63 19.36 8.29
CA ALA A 79 27.39 17.93 8.08
C ALA A 79 26.95 17.18 9.35
N ALA A 80 27.53 17.51 10.52
CA ALA A 80 27.14 16.93 11.80
C ALA A 80 25.69 17.31 12.18
N ALA A 81 25.30 18.57 11.97
CA ALA A 81 23.93 19.03 12.26
C ALA A 81 22.89 18.37 11.33
N VAL A 82 23.26 18.08 10.08
CA VAL A 82 22.41 17.33 9.14
C VAL A 82 22.21 15.91 9.66
N ALA A 83 23.27 15.19 9.99
CA ALA A 83 23.20 13.82 10.48
C ALA A 83 22.43 13.71 11.81
N ASP A 84 22.66 14.66 12.74
CA ASP A 84 22.09 14.58 14.09
C ASP A 84 20.63 15.06 14.17
N HIS A 85 20.17 15.92 13.27
CA HIS A 85 18.84 16.55 13.40
C HIS A 85 17.97 16.43 12.15
N VAL A 86 18.52 16.60 10.97
CA VAL A 86 17.72 16.64 9.74
C VAL A 86 17.40 15.24 9.23
N GLU A 87 18.38 14.33 9.17
CA GLU A 87 18.15 12.95 8.75
C GLU A 87 17.15 12.19 9.65
N PRO A 88 17.24 12.27 11.00
CA PRO A 88 16.24 11.67 11.88
C PRO A 88 14.84 12.26 11.70
N ALA A 89 14.74 13.58 11.46
CA ALA A 89 13.45 14.22 11.23
C ALA A 89 12.82 13.79 9.89
N LEU A 90 13.65 13.67 8.84
CA LEU A 90 13.22 13.16 7.54
C LEU A 90 12.75 11.70 7.66
N ALA A 91 13.53 10.85 8.33
CA ALA A 91 13.15 9.46 8.58
C ALA A 91 11.84 9.33 9.38
N ALA A 92 11.60 10.23 10.35
CA ALA A 92 10.36 10.28 11.10
C ALA A 92 9.16 10.70 10.22
N ALA A 93 9.34 11.66 9.33
CA ALA A 93 8.32 12.10 8.39
C ALA A 93 7.98 10.99 7.37
N GLU A 94 8.98 10.29 6.83
CA GLU A 94 8.80 9.11 5.96
C GLU A 94 8.09 7.97 6.68
N GLY A 95 8.42 7.74 7.95
CA GLY A 95 7.73 6.79 8.82
C GLY A 95 6.26 7.16 9.00
N GLY A 96 5.95 8.44 9.21
CA GLY A 96 4.59 8.98 9.29
C GLY A 96 3.81 8.76 8.00
N ALA A 97 4.40 9.09 6.85
CA ALA A 97 3.80 8.85 5.54
C ALA A 97 3.49 7.35 5.30
N SER A 98 4.41 6.47 5.72
CA SER A 98 4.19 5.02 5.66
C SER A 98 3.05 4.56 6.56
N LEU A 99 2.89 5.17 7.75
CA LEU A 99 1.79 4.86 8.66
C LEU A 99 0.45 5.31 8.07
N VAL A 100 0.38 6.51 7.51
CA VAL A 100 -0.83 7.04 6.85
C VAL A 100 -1.22 6.14 5.67
N ARG A 101 -0.28 5.74 4.82
CA ARG A 101 -0.52 4.77 3.74
C ARG A 101 -1.10 3.46 4.26
N ARG A 102 -0.58 2.92 5.36
CA ARG A 102 -1.09 1.69 6.00
C ARG A 102 -2.50 1.87 6.56
N LEU A 103 -2.81 3.01 7.16
CA LEU A 103 -4.15 3.32 7.64
C LEU A 103 -5.16 3.42 6.50
N LEU A 104 -4.78 4.05 5.38
CA LEU A 104 -5.62 4.14 4.18
C LEU A 104 -5.87 2.80 3.52
N ALA A 105 -4.84 1.97 3.38
CA ALA A 105 -4.97 0.62 2.84
C ALA A 105 -5.91 -0.25 3.69
N PHE A 106 -5.95 -0.01 5.01
CA PHE A 106 -6.87 -0.68 5.92
C PHE A 106 -8.31 -0.17 5.82
N SER A 107 -8.47 1.14 5.62
CA SER A 107 -9.75 1.85 5.68
C SER A 107 -10.65 1.62 4.46
N ARG A 108 -10.09 1.29 3.31
CA ARG A 108 -10.83 1.11 2.06
C ARG A 108 -10.59 -0.29 1.50
N GLN A 109 -11.66 -0.92 1.01
CA GLN A 109 -11.57 -1.98 0.04
C GLN A 109 -11.01 -1.36 -1.26
N GLN A 110 -9.68 -1.28 -1.38
CA GLN A 110 -9.08 -0.91 -2.67
C GLN A 110 -9.58 -1.91 -3.71
N PRO A 111 -10.10 -1.47 -4.87
CA PRO A 111 -10.29 -2.38 -5.97
C PRO A 111 -8.94 -2.99 -6.31
N ILE A 112 -8.79 -4.28 -6.05
CA ILE A 112 -7.59 -5.02 -6.44
C ILE A 112 -7.51 -4.96 -7.96
N ALA A 113 -6.34 -4.62 -8.49
CA ALA A 113 -6.03 -4.74 -9.91
C ALA A 113 -5.17 -6.01 -10.13
N PRO A 114 -5.77 -7.22 -10.12
CA PRO A 114 -5.03 -8.45 -10.21
C PRO A 114 -4.46 -8.61 -11.61
N VAL A 115 -3.17 -8.89 -11.68
CA VAL A 115 -2.46 -9.26 -12.90
C VAL A 115 -1.73 -10.58 -12.68
N VAL A 116 -1.37 -11.26 -13.77
CA VAL A 116 -0.55 -12.47 -13.66
C VAL A 116 0.88 -12.05 -13.36
N VAL A 117 1.38 -12.40 -12.18
CA VAL A 117 2.70 -12.02 -11.66
C VAL A 117 3.61 -13.24 -11.60
N ASP A 118 4.86 -13.11 -12.04
CA ASP A 118 5.94 -14.04 -11.71
C ASP A 118 6.34 -13.83 -10.24
N VAL A 119 5.90 -14.73 -9.38
CA VAL A 119 6.09 -14.64 -7.92
C VAL A 119 7.57 -14.77 -7.54
N ASN A 120 8.35 -15.60 -8.26
CA ASN A 120 9.77 -15.75 -7.99
C ASN A 120 10.52 -14.44 -8.28
N ALA A 121 10.26 -13.81 -9.43
CA ALA A 121 10.89 -12.54 -9.80
C ALA A 121 10.53 -11.42 -8.79
N LEU A 122 9.25 -11.33 -8.39
CA LEU A 122 8.80 -10.35 -7.39
C LEU A 122 9.47 -10.57 -6.04
N VAL A 123 9.47 -11.81 -5.52
CA VAL A 123 10.09 -12.14 -4.22
C VAL A 123 11.59 -11.87 -4.22
N LEU A 124 12.32 -12.16 -5.30
CA LEU A 124 13.74 -11.84 -5.44
C LEU A 124 14.00 -10.32 -5.46
N GLY A 125 13.11 -9.57 -6.09
CA GLY A 125 13.13 -8.10 -6.07
C GLY A 125 12.94 -7.57 -4.65
N MET A 126 11.92 -8.06 -3.96
CA MET A 126 11.58 -7.69 -2.59
C MET A 126 12.67 -8.07 -1.59
N ALA A 127 13.30 -9.24 -1.72
CA ALA A 127 14.40 -9.66 -0.84
C ALA A 127 15.58 -8.67 -0.88
N ARG A 128 15.88 -8.08 -2.05
CA ARG A 128 16.90 -7.03 -2.18
C ARG A 128 16.51 -5.74 -1.47
N LEU A 129 15.24 -5.35 -1.55
CA LEU A 129 14.70 -4.17 -0.88
C LEU A 129 14.67 -4.37 0.64
N ILE A 130 14.17 -5.52 1.10
CA ILE A 130 14.09 -5.89 2.52
C ILE A 130 15.49 -5.91 3.15
N ARG A 131 16.51 -6.42 2.44
CA ARG A 131 17.90 -6.44 2.92
C ARG A 131 18.45 -5.06 3.24
N ARG A 132 18.03 -4.01 2.50
CA ARG A 132 18.43 -2.63 2.79
C ARG A 132 17.66 -1.99 3.94
N SER A 133 16.52 -2.58 4.30
CA SER A 133 15.59 -2.04 5.31
C SER A 133 15.72 -2.74 6.66
N LEU A 134 16.42 -3.86 6.73
CA LEU A 134 16.66 -4.61 7.97
C LEU A 134 18.08 -4.37 8.48
N PRO A 135 18.29 -4.47 9.82
CA PRO A 135 19.62 -4.42 10.41
C PRO A 135 20.54 -5.55 9.87
N ASP A 136 21.83 -5.30 9.77
CA ASP A 136 22.84 -6.29 9.29
C ASP A 136 22.91 -7.56 10.17
N THR A 137 22.37 -7.49 11.39
CA THR A 137 22.26 -8.64 12.31
C THR A 137 21.24 -9.68 11.86
N ILE A 138 20.39 -9.37 10.86
CA ILE A 138 19.39 -10.28 10.33
C ILE A 138 19.81 -10.73 8.93
N SER A 139 20.11 -12.02 8.79
CA SER A 139 20.39 -12.63 7.49
C SER A 139 19.10 -12.91 6.71
N ILE A 140 19.15 -12.75 5.39
CA ILE A 140 18.00 -13.05 4.52
C ILE A 140 18.37 -14.17 3.57
N ALA A 141 17.64 -15.28 3.66
CA ALA A 141 17.74 -16.42 2.75
C ALA A 141 16.50 -16.48 1.84
N THR A 142 16.73 -16.66 0.55
CA THR A 142 15.64 -16.89 -0.41
C THR A 142 15.85 -18.25 -1.08
N ALA A 143 14.81 -19.07 -1.13
CA ALA A 143 14.80 -20.31 -1.86
C ALA A 143 13.71 -20.23 -2.95
N ALA A 144 14.13 -19.83 -4.15
CA ALA A 144 13.31 -19.96 -5.34
C ALA A 144 13.59 -21.34 -5.95
N ARG A 145 12.54 -22.12 -6.21
CA ARG A 145 12.69 -23.36 -7.01
C ARG A 145 12.72 -22.99 -8.49
N ASP A 146 13.40 -23.83 -9.30
CA ASP A 146 13.48 -23.66 -10.76
C ASP A 146 12.13 -23.84 -11.50
N VAL A 147 11.02 -23.71 -10.79
CA VAL A 147 9.67 -23.80 -11.34
C VAL A 147 9.11 -22.38 -11.47
N GLU A 148 8.64 -22.04 -12.64
CA GLU A 148 7.93 -20.77 -12.88
C GLU A 148 6.61 -20.77 -12.07
N LEU A 149 6.50 -19.85 -11.13
CA LEU A 149 5.33 -19.71 -10.24
C LEU A 149 4.59 -18.41 -10.58
N HIS A 150 3.44 -18.56 -11.23
CA HIS A 150 2.60 -17.41 -11.58
C HIS A 150 1.32 -17.40 -10.72
N ALA A 151 0.97 -16.24 -10.21
CA ALA A 151 -0.28 -16.03 -9.47
C ALA A 151 -1.03 -14.81 -10.01
N LEU A 152 -2.37 -14.88 -9.96
CA LEU A 152 -3.23 -13.73 -10.27
C LEU A 152 -3.37 -12.89 -9.00
N VAL A 153 -2.65 -11.77 -8.93
CA VAL A 153 -2.55 -10.96 -7.72
C VAL A 153 -2.18 -9.51 -8.05
N ASP A 154 -2.54 -8.58 -7.18
CA ASP A 154 -2.05 -7.21 -7.24
C ASP A 154 -0.59 -7.16 -6.72
N PRO A 155 0.39 -6.78 -7.57
CA PRO A 155 1.80 -6.81 -7.18
C PRO A 155 2.12 -5.84 -6.04
N GLY A 156 1.54 -4.64 -6.03
CA GLY A 156 1.80 -3.64 -4.99
C GLY A 156 1.27 -4.06 -3.62
N GLN A 157 0.11 -4.72 -3.58
CA GLN A 157 -0.44 -5.28 -2.37
C GLN A 157 0.39 -6.47 -1.86
N LEU A 158 0.90 -7.31 -2.78
CA LEU A 158 1.78 -8.42 -2.42
C LEU A 158 3.12 -7.92 -1.86
N GLU A 159 3.71 -6.90 -2.46
CA GLU A 159 4.93 -6.23 -1.95
C GLU A 159 4.70 -5.67 -0.54
N SER A 160 3.58 -4.97 -0.32
CA SER A 160 3.20 -4.47 1.00
C SER A 160 3.02 -5.58 2.03
N ALA A 161 2.41 -6.71 1.65
CA ALA A 161 2.25 -7.87 2.52
C ALA A 161 3.61 -8.46 2.93
N LEU A 162 4.54 -8.61 1.98
CA LEU A 162 5.88 -9.12 2.25
C LEU A 162 6.69 -8.19 3.15
N LEU A 163 6.60 -6.87 2.96
CA LEU A 163 7.23 -5.89 3.85
C LEU A 163 6.66 -5.95 5.28
N ASN A 164 5.34 -6.07 5.42
CA ASN A 164 4.71 -6.22 6.74
C ASN A 164 5.21 -7.48 7.46
N LEU A 165 5.33 -8.60 6.76
CA LEU A 165 5.85 -9.84 7.33
C LEU A 165 7.33 -9.71 7.70
N ALA A 166 8.15 -9.08 6.86
CA ALA A 166 9.57 -8.87 7.13
C ALA A 166 9.80 -7.96 8.35
N PHE A 167 9.02 -6.88 8.51
CA PHE A 167 9.11 -6.01 9.69
C PHE A 167 8.61 -6.70 10.97
N ASN A 168 7.58 -7.55 10.88
CA ASN A 168 7.15 -8.34 12.02
C ASN A 168 8.23 -9.36 12.43
N ALA A 169 8.88 -10.01 11.47
CA ALA A 169 10.01 -10.91 11.72
C ALA A 169 11.18 -10.17 12.38
N ARG A 170 11.55 -8.97 11.87
CA ARG A 170 12.59 -8.12 12.50
C ARG A 170 12.27 -7.86 13.97
N ASP A 171 11.04 -7.44 14.25
CA ASP A 171 10.63 -7.09 15.61
C ASP A 171 10.58 -8.31 16.54
N ALA A 172 10.42 -9.53 15.99
CA ALA A 172 10.54 -10.79 16.71
C ALA A 172 11.98 -11.24 16.92
N MET A 173 12.97 -10.61 16.24
CA MET A 173 14.40 -10.97 16.29
C MET A 173 15.27 -9.81 16.81
N PRO A 174 15.07 -9.29 18.04
CA PRO A 174 15.77 -8.11 18.54
C PRO A 174 17.29 -8.29 18.66
N ASN A 175 17.75 -9.53 18.75
CA ASN A 175 19.18 -9.88 18.84
C ASN A 175 19.77 -10.38 17.51
N GLY A 176 19.06 -10.15 16.39
CA GLY A 176 19.41 -10.71 15.10
C GLY A 176 18.82 -12.10 14.88
N GLY A 177 19.01 -12.64 13.67
CA GLY A 177 18.48 -13.94 13.29
C GLY A 177 18.49 -14.20 11.79
N GLU A 178 17.61 -15.10 11.35
CA GLU A 178 17.43 -15.46 9.94
C GLU A 178 15.97 -15.26 9.52
N LEU A 179 15.78 -14.48 8.44
CA LEU A 179 14.53 -14.36 7.71
C LEU A 179 14.63 -15.17 6.42
N ARG A 180 13.76 -16.17 6.25
CA ARG A 180 13.74 -17.05 5.08
C ARG A 180 12.45 -16.84 4.29
N ILE A 181 12.56 -16.64 2.97
CA ILE A 181 11.42 -16.51 2.06
C ILE A 181 11.51 -17.62 1.01
N GLU A 182 10.52 -18.49 0.98
CA GLU A 182 10.47 -19.64 0.08
C GLU A 182 9.21 -19.62 -0.76
N CYS A 183 9.36 -19.91 -2.07
CA CYS A 183 8.25 -20.05 -3.00
C CYS A 183 8.08 -21.50 -3.42
N SER A 184 6.84 -21.99 -3.44
CA SER A 184 6.52 -23.36 -3.87
C SER A 184 5.11 -23.46 -4.41
N LEU A 185 4.78 -24.55 -5.09
CA LEU A 185 3.41 -24.90 -5.42
C LEU A 185 2.89 -25.85 -4.34
N ASP A 186 1.74 -25.54 -3.75
CA ASP A 186 1.05 -26.34 -2.73
C ASP A 186 -0.36 -26.68 -3.26
N CYS A 187 -0.63 -27.97 -3.51
CA CYS A 187 -1.94 -28.43 -3.95
C CYS A 187 -2.73 -28.88 -2.73
N ILE A 188 -3.81 -28.14 -2.45
CA ILE A 188 -4.58 -28.28 -1.22
C ILE A 188 -5.92 -28.95 -1.53
N GLU A 189 -6.21 -30.03 -0.83
CA GLU A 189 -7.41 -30.87 -1.02
C GLU A 189 -8.06 -31.24 0.32
N GLY A 190 -9.30 -31.72 0.25
CA GLY A 190 -10.03 -32.28 1.35
C GLY A 190 -10.18 -31.36 2.56
N ARG A 191 -9.90 -31.89 3.76
CA ARG A 191 -10.07 -31.17 5.02
C ARG A 191 -9.17 -29.92 5.14
N ALA A 192 -7.96 -29.98 4.58
CA ALA A 192 -7.03 -28.87 4.62
C ALA A 192 -7.55 -27.64 3.81
N ALA A 193 -8.27 -27.89 2.73
CA ALA A 193 -8.94 -26.84 1.97
C ALA A 193 -10.09 -26.20 2.77
N ALA A 194 -10.90 -27.04 3.43
CA ALA A 194 -12.02 -26.59 4.26
C ALA A 194 -11.54 -25.75 5.45
N ASP A 195 -10.48 -26.17 6.14
CA ASP A 195 -9.90 -25.48 7.30
C ASP A 195 -9.34 -24.07 6.92
N LEU A 196 -8.95 -23.88 5.67
CA LEU A 196 -8.45 -22.60 5.12
C LEU A 196 -9.53 -21.81 4.37
N GLU A 197 -10.75 -22.34 4.28
CA GLU A 197 -11.85 -21.78 3.48
C GLU A 197 -11.44 -21.60 2.00
N LEU A 198 -10.71 -22.55 1.44
CA LEU A 198 -10.22 -22.56 0.07
C LEU A 198 -10.95 -23.63 -0.75
N SER A 199 -11.09 -23.38 -2.04
CA SER A 199 -11.48 -24.42 -2.99
C SER A 199 -10.32 -25.40 -3.20
N PRO A 200 -10.58 -26.71 -3.38
CA PRO A 200 -9.54 -27.66 -3.75
C PRO A 200 -8.85 -27.25 -5.06
N ASN A 201 -7.59 -26.89 -4.98
CA ASN A 201 -6.80 -26.41 -6.14
C ASN A 201 -5.31 -26.37 -5.78
N CYS A 202 -4.46 -26.08 -6.79
CA CYS A 202 -3.07 -25.75 -6.59
C CYS A 202 -2.89 -24.24 -6.38
N TYR A 203 -2.13 -23.88 -5.37
CA TYR A 203 -1.83 -22.51 -4.95
C TYR A 203 -0.34 -22.26 -4.98
N VAL A 204 0.06 -21.07 -5.39
CA VAL A 204 1.43 -20.60 -5.17
C VAL A 204 1.57 -20.22 -3.71
N GLN A 205 2.46 -20.91 -3.01
CA GLN A 205 2.78 -20.63 -1.61
C GLN A 205 4.01 -19.74 -1.54
N ILE A 206 3.92 -18.65 -0.78
CA ILE A 206 5.05 -17.84 -0.32
C ILE A 206 5.13 -18.01 1.19
N ALA A 207 6.16 -18.72 1.66
CA ALA A 207 6.41 -18.94 3.07
C ALA A 207 7.49 -17.97 3.58
N VAL A 208 7.12 -17.11 4.53
CA VAL A 208 8.02 -16.18 5.22
C VAL A 208 8.25 -16.72 6.62
N SER A 209 9.49 -17.11 6.92
CA SER A 209 9.88 -17.76 8.18
C SER A 209 10.94 -16.95 8.91
N ASP A 210 10.77 -16.76 10.21
CA ASP A 210 11.78 -16.22 11.12
C ASP A 210 12.13 -17.21 12.22
N ASN A 211 13.31 -17.07 12.81
CA ASN A 211 13.76 -17.81 13.98
C ASN A 211 13.71 -16.95 15.26
N GLY A 212 12.76 -16.01 15.32
CA GLY A 212 12.58 -15.10 16.43
C GLY A 212 11.88 -15.71 17.65
N THR A 213 11.28 -14.83 18.47
CA THR A 213 10.63 -15.21 19.74
C THR A 213 9.41 -16.11 19.58
N GLY A 214 8.80 -16.16 18.40
CA GLY A 214 7.57 -16.91 18.16
C GLY A 214 6.38 -16.40 18.97
N MET A 215 5.26 -17.13 18.88
CA MET A 215 3.98 -16.76 19.51
C MET A 215 3.39 -17.98 20.21
N ASP A 216 2.66 -17.75 21.31
CA ASP A 216 1.84 -18.74 21.97
C ASP A 216 0.45 -18.89 21.30
N SER A 217 -0.34 -19.85 21.75
CA SER A 217 -1.68 -20.12 21.19
C SER A 217 -2.68 -18.99 21.45
N GLY A 218 -2.52 -18.24 22.55
CA GLY A 218 -3.38 -17.10 22.88
C GLY A 218 -3.17 -15.94 21.91
N ILE A 219 -1.91 -15.65 21.56
CA ILE A 219 -1.56 -14.63 20.55
C ILE A 219 -2.04 -15.07 19.17
N LEU A 220 -1.84 -16.35 18.80
CA LEU A 220 -2.24 -16.87 17.49
C LEU A 220 -3.74 -16.75 17.22
N SER A 221 -4.59 -16.91 18.25
CA SER A 221 -6.07 -16.81 18.09
C SER A 221 -6.55 -15.40 17.76
N HIS A 222 -5.78 -14.36 18.10
CA HIS A 222 -6.12 -12.95 17.86
C HIS A 222 -5.24 -12.29 16.79
N LEU A 223 -4.33 -13.04 16.16
CA LEU A 223 -3.28 -12.52 15.27
C LEU A 223 -3.83 -11.68 14.11
N PHE A 224 -5.00 -12.02 13.60
CA PHE A 224 -5.63 -11.32 12.47
C PHE A 224 -6.69 -10.30 12.90
N GLU A 225 -6.90 -10.12 14.21
CA GLU A 225 -7.81 -9.09 14.69
C GLU A 225 -7.19 -7.69 14.48
N PRO A 226 -7.94 -6.76 13.89
CA PRO A 226 -7.48 -5.39 13.73
C PRO A 226 -7.13 -4.76 15.08
N PHE A 227 -6.02 -3.98 15.11
CA PHE A 227 -5.47 -3.31 16.30
C PHE A 227 -4.93 -4.23 17.39
N PHE A 228 -4.96 -5.54 17.21
CA PHE A 228 -4.30 -6.45 18.14
C PHE A 228 -2.77 -6.36 18.01
N THR A 229 -2.08 -6.07 19.11
CA THR A 229 -0.62 -5.97 19.15
C THR A 229 -0.10 -6.35 20.54
N THR A 230 1.02 -7.04 20.56
CA THR A 230 1.78 -7.34 21.79
C THR A 230 2.90 -6.33 22.04
N LYS A 231 3.08 -5.35 21.13
CA LYS A 231 4.11 -4.30 21.23
C LYS A 231 3.64 -3.19 22.17
N LYS A 232 4.61 -2.48 22.78
CA LYS A 232 4.32 -1.31 23.63
C LYS A 232 3.54 -0.26 22.85
N PHE A 233 2.72 0.52 23.56
CA PHE A 233 1.93 1.61 22.99
C PHE A 233 2.79 2.52 22.10
N GLY A 234 2.35 2.75 20.86
CA GLY A 234 3.07 3.57 19.87
C GLY A 234 4.11 2.83 19.00
N LEU A 235 4.49 1.58 19.32
CA LEU A 235 5.47 0.80 18.57
C LEU A 235 4.86 -0.22 17.59
N GLY A 236 3.53 -0.34 17.56
CA GLY A 236 2.83 -1.23 16.64
C GLY A 236 1.38 -0.82 16.46
N SER A 237 0.93 -0.70 15.22
CA SER A 237 -0.46 -0.35 14.89
C SER A 237 -1.45 -1.50 15.08
N GLY A 238 -0.98 -2.75 15.18
CA GLY A 238 -1.83 -3.95 15.19
C GLY A 238 -2.61 -4.19 13.89
N LEU A 239 -2.28 -3.49 12.80
CA LEU A 239 -2.99 -3.58 11.53
C LEU A 239 -2.28 -4.48 10.49
N GLY A 240 -0.98 -4.69 10.63
CA GLY A 240 -0.16 -5.36 9.61
C GLY A 240 -0.67 -6.76 9.25
N MET A 241 -0.94 -7.62 10.24
CA MET A 241 -1.41 -8.99 10.00
C MET A 241 -2.86 -9.04 9.52
N ALA A 242 -3.72 -8.14 10.00
CA ALA A 242 -5.10 -8.01 9.53
C ALA A 242 -5.15 -7.60 8.04
N MET A 243 -4.26 -6.70 7.60
CA MET A 243 -4.13 -6.29 6.20
C MET A 243 -3.64 -7.43 5.31
N VAL A 244 -2.60 -8.15 5.74
CA VAL A 244 -2.09 -9.33 5.01
C VAL A 244 -3.21 -10.35 4.83
N TYR A 245 -3.95 -10.66 5.89
CA TYR A 245 -5.07 -11.61 5.83
C TYR A 245 -6.18 -11.14 4.88
N GLY A 246 -6.62 -9.88 5.01
CA GLY A 246 -7.67 -9.29 4.17
C GLY A 246 -7.31 -9.29 2.68
N PHE A 247 -6.08 -8.88 2.35
CA PHE A 247 -5.56 -8.87 0.98
C PHE A 247 -5.55 -10.29 0.37
N ILE A 248 -4.99 -11.27 1.09
CA ILE A 248 -4.90 -12.65 0.60
C ILE A 248 -6.29 -13.26 0.40
N LYS A 249 -7.23 -13.05 1.34
CA LYS A 249 -8.62 -13.50 1.19
C LYS A 249 -9.33 -12.85 0.01
N GLN A 250 -9.13 -11.55 -0.20
CA GLN A 250 -9.69 -10.81 -1.34
C GLN A 250 -9.09 -11.28 -2.68
N SER A 251 -7.85 -11.75 -2.68
CA SER A 251 -7.22 -12.39 -3.85
C SER A 251 -7.65 -13.84 -4.09
N GLY A 252 -8.65 -14.35 -3.36
CA GLY A 252 -9.11 -15.75 -3.45
C GLY A 252 -8.12 -16.76 -2.85
N GLY A 253 -7.22 -16.29 -2.00
CA GLY A 253 -6.17 -17.07 -1.35
C GLY A 253 -6.44 -17.39 0.11
N GLY A 254 -5.45 -17.97 0.78
CA GLY A 254 -5.47 -18.31 2.19
C GLY A 254 -4.17 -17.99 2.91
N VAL A 255 -4.24 -17.82 4.23
CA VAL A 255 -3.07 -17.61 5.09
C VAL A 255 -2.98 -18.74 6.10
N ARG A 256 -1.80 -19.35 6.20
CA ARG A 256 -1.50 -20.37 7.21
C ARG A 256 -0.37 -19.87 8.09
N VAL A 257 -0.54 -19.91 9.41
CA VAL A 257 0.49 -19.51 10.37
C VAL A 257 0.89 -20.71 11.23
N ARG A 258 2.19 -20.91 11.36
CA ARG A 258 2.78 -21.86 12.29
C ARG A 258 3.77 -21.09 13.16
N SER A 259 3.56 -21.08 14.46
CA SER A 259 4.47 -20.41 15.39
C SER A 259 4.62 -21.25 16.65
N ARG A 260 5.81 -21.21 17.20
CA ARG A 260 6.15 -21.81 18.49
C ARG A 260 7.05 -20.86 19.26
N GLN A 261 6.70 -20.59 20.50
CA GLN A 261 7.45 -19.70 21.38
C GLN A 261 8.92 -20.17 21.48
N ALA A 262 9.84 -19.22 21.40
CA ALA A 262 11.29 -19.39 21.39
C ALA A 262 11.87 -20.26 20.21
N VAL A 263 11.07 -20.52 19.18
CA VAL A 263 11.51 -21.24 17.97
C VAL A 263 11.41 -20.36 16.73
N GLY A 264 10.33 -19.56 16.61
CA GLY A 264 10.09 -18.67 15.51
C GLY A 264 8.67 -18.79 14.92
N THR A 265 8.45 -18.10 13.80
CA THR A 265 7.16 -18.05 13.10
C THR A 265 7.35 -18.32 11.62
N THR A 266 6.41 -19.06 11.03
CA THR A 266 6.25 -19.19 9.58
C THR A 266 4.86 -18.73 9.20
N VAL A 267 4.76 -17.73 8.33
CA VAL A 267 3.54 -17.28 7.70
C VAL A 267 3.56 -17.68 6.23
N SER A 268 2.62 -18.53 5.82
CA SER A 268 2.46 -18.98 4.44
C SER A 268 1.28 -18.27 3.78
N LEU A 269 1.55 -17.54 2.72
CA LEU A 269 0.57 -16.91 1.85
C LEU A 269 0.28 -17.86 0.70
N LEU A 270 -1.00 -18.21 0.48
CA LEU A 270 -1.46 -19.10 -0.56
C LEU A 270 -2.24 -18.28 -1.58
N LEU A 271 -1.75 -18.19 -2.80
CA LEU A 271 -2.34 -17.41 -3.89
C LEU A 271 -2.81 -18.35 -5.02
N PRO A 272 -3.96 -18.10 -5.65
CA PRO A 272 -4.41 -18.92 -6.77
C PRO A 272 -3.35 -19.00 -7.86
N HIS A 273 -2.95 -20.23 -8.23
CA HIS A 273 -2.02 -20.43 -9.33
C HIS A 273 -2.69 -20.01 -10.64
N ALA A 274 -1.98 -19.22 -11.45
CA ALA A 274 -2.42 -18.77 -12.76
C ALA A 274 -1.52 -19.36 -13.85
N PRO A 275 -2.08 -19.82 -14.99
CA PRO A 275 -1.28 -20.22 -16.13
C PRO A 275 -0.53 -19.00 -16.72
N ARG A 276 0.68 -19.24 -17.26
CA ARG A 276 1.46 -18.20 -17.91
C ARG A 276 0.68 -17.58 -19.08
N THR A 277 0.31 -16.32 -18.95
CA THR A 277 -0.19 -15.54 -20.09
C THR A 277 0.99 -14.79 -20.72
N THR A 278 1.15 -14.86 -22.02
CA THR A 278 2.30 -14.32 -22.80
C THR A 278 2.43 -12.79 -22.83
N ALA A 279 1.75 -12.08 -21.93
CA ALA A 279 1.83 -10.63 -21.80
C ALA A 279 2.66 -10.27 -20.55
N ALA A 280 3.96 -10.54 -20.59
CA ALA A 280 4.88 -10.05 -19.56
C ALA A 280 5.15 -8.57 -19.80
N ALA A 281 4.83 -7.74 -18.82
CA ALA A 281 5.32 -6.37 -18.76
C ALA A 281 6.86 -6.40 -18.74
N GLN A 282 7.49 -5.81 -19.74
CA GLN A 282 8.94 -5.71 -19.82
C GLN A 282 9.45 -4.80 -18.70
N PRO A 283 10.56 -5.13 -18.03
CA PRO A 283 11.16 -4.24 -17.04
C PRO A 283 11.70 -2.98 -17.75
N VAL A 284 11.23 -1.82 -17.32
CA VAL A 284 11.73 -0.53 -17.84
C VAL A 284 13.18 -0.35 -17.39
N PRO A 285 14.15 -0.06 -18.30
CA PRO A 285 15.55 0.14 -17.95
C PRO A 285 15.74 1.35 -17.04
N ARG A 286 16.46 1.20 -15.93
CA ARG A 286 16.88 2.32 -15.07
C ARG A 286 17.97 3.13 -15.79
N VAL A 287 17.70 4.41 -16.05
CA VAL A 287 18.66 5.36 -16.61
C VAL A 287 19.15 6.31 -15.52
N PRO A 288 20.41 6.76 -15.51
CA PRO A 288 20.98 7.64 -14.49
C PRO A 288 20.28 9.01 -14.39
N THR A 289 20.14 9.53 -13.18
CA THR A 289 19.45 10.79 -12.83
C THR A 289 20.02 12.02 -13.58
N GLU A 290 21.33 12.04 -13.86
CA GLU A 290 21.99 13.12 -14.60
C GLU A 290 21.47 13.32 -16.04
N MET A 291 20.95 12.27 -16.67
CA MET A 291 20.44 12.36 -18.05
C MET A 291 19.04 12.97 -18.11
N VAL A 292 18.28 12.95 -17.01
CA VAL A 292 16.93 13.51 -16.92
C VAL A 292 16.97 14.99 -16.56
N ALA A 293 17.93 15.43 -15.74
CA ALA A 293 18.16 16.84 -15.48
C ALA A 293 18.37 17.62 -16.79
N LYS A 294 19.08 17.04 -17.77
CA LYS A 294 19.24 17.62 -19.11
C LYS A 294 17.96 17.62 -19.96
N LEU A 295 16.99 16.73 -19.70
CA LEU A 295 15.73 16.64 -20.45
C LEU A 295 14.75 17.73 -20.03
N LEU A 296 14.83 18.17 -18.78
CA LEU A 296 13.97 19.19 -18.18
C LEU A 296 14.61 20.59 -18.16
N ASP A 297 15.90 20.68 -18.46
CA ASP A 297 16.64 21.94 -18.41
C ASP A 297 16.01 23.01 -19.30
N ALA A 298 15.70 24.16 -18.69
CA ALA A 298 15.03 25.31 -19.30
C ALA A 298 13.62 25.03 -19.87
N ARG A 299 12.95 23.92 -19.56
CA ARG A 299 11.57 23.68 -19.99
C ARG A 299 10.56 24.36 -19.07
N LEU A 300 9.46 24.81 -19.67
CA LEU A 300 8.37 25.44 -18.95
C LEU A 300 7.39 24.37 -18.47
N VAL A 301 7.26 24.23 -17.16
CA VAL A 301 6.35 23.29 -16.49
C VAL A 301 5.17 24.06 -15.89
N LEU A 302 3.96 23.65 -16.17
CA LEU A 302 2.75 24.15 -15.51
C LEU A 302 2.48 23.25 -14.28
N LEU A 303 2.62 23.81 -13.10
CA LEU A 303 2.29 23.19 -11.82
C LEU A 303 0.90 23.65 -11.36
N VAL A 304 0.00 22.69 -11.16
CA VAL A 304 -1.40 22.95 -10.75
C VAL A 304 -1.64 22.28 -9.40
N GLU A 305 -1.85 23.08 -8.37
CA GLU A 305 -1.99 22.64 -6.98
C GLU A 305 -2.75 23.72 -6.20
N ASP A 306 -3.78 23.38 -5.48
CA ASP A 306 -4.59 24.33 -4.72
C ASP A 306 -3.99 24.69 -3.35
N ASP A 307 -3.21 23.77 -2.74
CA ASP A 307 -2.50 24.05 -1.49
C ASP A 307 -1.20 24.85 -1.75
N ASP A 308 -1.17 26.10 -1.32
CA ASP A 308 -0.03 27.03 -1.45
C ASP A 308 1.30 26.46 -0.94
N LYS A 309 1.26 25.67 0.16
CA LYS A 309 2.47 25.13 0.79
C LYS A 309 3.03 23.97 -0.02
N VAL A 310 2.15 23.08 -0.49
CA VAL A 310 2.52 21.97 -1.37
C VAL A 310 3.05 22.52 -2.69
N ARG A 311 2.33 23.48 -3.30
CA ARG A 311 2.72 24.16 -4.54
C ARG A 311 4.11 24.77 -4.41
N GLY A 312 4.38 25.48 -3.29
CA GLY A 312 5.69 26.08 -3.03
C GLY A 312 6.84 25.06 -2.91
N VAL A 313 6.59 23.89 -2.32
CA VAL A 313 7.60 22.81 -2.21
C VAL A 313 7.88 22.18 -3.57
N VAL A 314 6.82 21.80 -4.32
CA VAL A 314 6.96 21.18 -5.64
C VAL A 314 7.64 22.13 -6.63
N ARG A 315 7.28 23.43 -6.58
CA ARG A 315 7.97 24.48 -7.37
C ARG A 315 9.47 24.51 -7.11
N LYS A 316 9.88 24.48 -5.83
CA LYS A 316 11.32 24.44 -5.48
C LYS A 316 12.02 23.21 -6.04
N GLN A 317 11.39 22.03 -5.95
CA GLN A 317 11.94 20.80 -6.50
C GLN A 317 12.08 20.86 -8.03
N LEU A 318 11.08 21.39 -8.75
CA LEU A 318 11.16 21.59 -10.20
C LEU A 318 12.22 22.62 -10.59
N SER A 319 12.32 23.71 -9.83
CA SER A 319 13.36 24.75 -10.06
C SER A 319 14.78 24.21 -9.83
N ALA A 320 14.97 23.33 -8.84
CA ALA A 320 16.25 22.65 -8.61
C ALA A 320 16.65 21.71 -9.77
N LEU A 321 15.66 21.22 -10.55
CA LEU A 321 15.89 20.46 -11.78
C LEU A 321 16.13 21.35 -13.02
N GLY A 322 16.21 22.67 -12.85
CA GLY A 322 16.44 23.62 -13.95
C GLY A 322 15.16 24.05 -14.71
N CYS A 323 13.97 23.67 -14.23
CA CYS A 323 12.71 24.02 -14.89
C CYS A 323 12.33 25.48 -14.64
N ALA A 324 11.73 26.14 -15.64
CA ALA A 324 10.89 27.30 -15.42
C ALA A 324 9.49 26.82 -15.02
N VAL A 325 8.89 27.39 -13.96
CA VAL A 325 7.60 26.91 -13.41
C VAL A 325 6.57 28.02 -13.53
N LEU A 326 5.43 27.69 -14.17
CA LEU A 326 4.18 28.44 -14.08
C LEU A 326 3.29 27.75 -13.03
N GLU A 327 2.60 28.53 -12.25
CA GLU A 327 1.72 28.05 -11.18
C GLU A 327 0.26 28.37 -11.51
N ALA A 328 -0.65 27.43 -11.21
CA ALA A 328 -2.09 27.63 -11.24
C ALA A 328 -2.71 27.02 -9.98
N GLU A 329 -3.76 27.64 -9.47
CA GLU A 329 -4.45 27.22 -8.24
C GLU A 329 -5.68 26.35 -8.52
N SER A 330 -6.08 26.24 -9.79
CA SER A 330 -7.25 25.49 -10.21
C SER A 330 -7.11 24.91 -11.60
N GLY A 331 -7.92 23.87 -11.88
CA GLY A 331 -7.95 23.25 -13.21
C GLY A 331 -8.43 24.19 -14.31
N HIS A 332 -9.33 25.15 -14.02
CA HIS A 332 -9.81 26.12 -15.01
C HIS A 332 -8.71 27.12 -15.40
N GLU A 333 -8.01 27.69 -14.42
CA GLU A 333 -6.87 28.57 -14.66
C GLU A 333 -5.79 27.87 -15.47
N ALA A 334 -5.49 26.60 -15.12
CA ALA A 334 -4.53 25.79 -15.85
C ALA A 334 -4.96 25.51 -17.30
N ALA A 335 -6.26 25.29 -17.54
CA ALA A 335 -6.79 25.11 -18.91
C ALA A 335 -6.60 26.36 -19.75
N ASP A 336 -6.92 27.54 -19.21
CA ASP A 336 -6.70 28.85 -19.88
C ASP A 336 -5.21 29.06 -20.20
N MET A 337 -4.30 28.69 -19.28
CA MET A 337 -2.86 28.76 -19.52
C MET A 337 -2.40 27.80 -20.63
N VAL A 338 -2.92 26.57 -20.67
CA VAL A 338 -2.61 25.58 -21.71
C VAL A 338 -3.05 26.07 -23.09
N GLU A 339 -4.19 26.77 -23.19
CA GLU A 339 -4.67 27.34 -24.44
C GLU A 339 -3.81 28.49 -24.92
N ASN A 340 -3.37 29.37 -24.01
CA ASN A 340 -2.74 30.63 -24.35
C ASN A 340 -1.21 30.62 -24.33
N ILE A 341 -0.57 29.57 -23.75
CA ILE A 341 0.89 29.52 -23.60
C ILE A 341 1.43 28.25 -24.29
N PRO A 342 1.79 28.35 -25.59
CA PRO A 342 2.31 27.21 -26.34
C PRO A 342 3.64 26.65 -25.82
N ALA A 343 4.41 27.45 -25.08
CA ALA A 343 5.70 27.07 -24.55
C ALA A 343 5.66 26.04 -23.42
N ILE A 344 4.49 25.76 -22.83
CA ILE A 344 4.32 24.73 -21.79
C ILE A 344 4.68 23.37 -22.39
N ALA A 345 5.66 22.69 -21.73
CA ALA A 345 6.18 21.39 -22.15
C ALA A 345 5.68 20.23 -21.29
N LEU A 346 5.18 20.51 -20.09
CA LEU A 346 4.67 19.51 -19.14
C LEU A 346 3.61 20.16 -18.25
N VAL A 347 2.53 19.42 -17.97
CA VAL A 347 1.53 19.76 -16.94
C VAL A 347 1.69 18.77 -15.79
N LEU A 348 1.95 19.28 -14.58
CA LEU A 348 1.98 18.51 -13.33
C LEU A 348 0.82 19.00 -12.47
N THR A 349 -0.22 18.19 -12.30
CA THR A 349 -1.48 18.61 -11.65
C THR A 349 -1.87 17.70 -10.49
N ASP A 350 -2.34 18.30 -9.39
CA ASP A 350 -3.06 17.53 -8.37
C ASP A 350 -4.37 16.97 -8.95
N ILE A 351 -4.79 15.81 -8.44
CA ILE A 351 -6.06 15.18 -8.84
C ILE A 351 -7.23 15.88 -8.20
N VAL A 352 -7.18 16.14 -6.89
CA VAL A 352 -8.29 16.73 -6.13
C VAL A 352 -8.09 18.22 -5.99
N MET A 353 -8.84 18.97 -6.75
CA MET A 353 -8.84 20.43 -6.68
C MET A 353 -10.28 20.95 -6.60
N PRO A 354 -10.54 21.97 -5.77
CA PRO A 354 -11.84 22.62 -5.72
C PRO A 354 -12.14 23.38 -7.02
N GLY A 355 -13.41 23.63 -7.32
CA GLY A 355 -13.79 24.55 -8.40
C GLY A 355 -14.28 23.91 -9.70
N GLY A 356 -14.63 22.60 -9.69
CA GLY A 356 -15.39 21.96 -10.79
C GLY A 356 -14.57 21.28 -11.88
N MET A 357 -13.28 21.63 -12.06
CA MET A 357 -12.35 20.90 -12.94
C MET A 357 -11.25 20.28 -12.10
N ASP A 358 -11.34 18.99 -11.87
CA ASP A 358 -10.30 18.19 -11.20
C ASP A 358 -9.11 17.91 -12.12
N GLY A 359 -8.01 17.40 -11.57
CA GLY A 359 -6.80 17.10 -12.37
C GLY A 359 -7.01 16.06 -13.45
N ARG A 360 -7.94 15.13 -13.30
CA ARG A 360 -8.29 14.14 -14.33
C ARG A 360 -9.05 14.79 -15.48
N ALA A 361 -9.97 15.69 -15.18
CA ALA A 361 -10.68 16.48 -16.19
C ALA A 361 -9.69 17.39 -16.96
N LEU A 362 -8.76 18.05 -16.25
CA LEU A 362 -7.69 18.82 -16.87
C LEU A 362 -6.80 17.95 -17.77
N ALA A 363 -6.39 16.78 -17.33
CA ALA A 363 -5.57 15.88 -18.13
C ALA A 363 -6.29 15.40 -19.41
N ARG A 364 -7.60 15.10 -19.32
CA ARG A 364 -8.43 14.81 -20.51
C ARG A 364 -8.51 16.02 -21.45
N PHE A 365 -8.66 17.21 -20.91
CA PHE A 365 -8.65 18.45 -21.67
C PHE A 365 -7.32 18.65 -22.40
N VAL A 366 -6.18 18.53 -21.69
CA VAL A 366 -4.82 18.63 -22.25
C VAL A 366 -4.67 17.65 -23.41
N ARG A 367 -5.01 16.38 -23.21
CA ARG A 367 -4.89 15.34 -24.25
C ARG A 367 -5.74 15.61 -25.48
N ARG A 368 -6.93 16.24 -25.30
CA ARG A 368 -7.81 16.59 -26.41
C ARG A 368 -7.35 17.83 -27.16
N PHE A 369 -6.84 18.82 -26.46
CA PHE A 369 -6.48 20.12 -27.00
C PHE A 369 -5.04 20.14 -27.54
N ARG A 370 -4.11 19.51 -26.81
CA ARG A 370 -2.67 19.41 -27.15
C ARG A 370 -2.15 17.99 -26.89
N PRO A 371 -2.41 17.05 -27.83
CA PRO A 371 -2.03 15.63 -27.65
C PRO A 371 -0.53 15.39 -27.41
N GLU A 372 0.33 16.32 -27.87
CA GLU A 372 1.79 16.28 -27.69
C GLU A 372 2.26 16.77 -26.31
N LEU A 373 1.38 17.44 -25.56
CA LEU A 373 1.72 17.99 -24.24
C LEU A 373 1.67 16.87 -23.20
N ALA A 374 2.81 16.61 -22.58
CA ALA A 374 2.90 15.62 -21.50
C ALA A 374 2.11 16.11 -20.26
N ALA A 375 1.45 15.17 -19.59
CA ALA A 375 0.77 15.41 -18.33
C ALA A 375 1.16 14.36 -17.30
N VAL A 376 1.25 14.76 -16.03
CA VAL A 376 1.45 13.90 -14.85
C VAL A 376 0.43 14.29 -13.80
N LEU A 377 -0.21 13.29 -13.21
CA LEU A 377 -1.15 13.48 -12.10
C LEU A 377 -0.40 13.32 -10.78
N MET A 378 -0.53 14.28 -9.88
CA MET A 378 -0.11 14.13 -8.47
C MET A 378 -1.29 13.61 -7.67
N SER A 379 -1.05 12.64 -6.81
CA SER A 379 -2.10 11.97 -6.05
C SER A 379 -1.74 11.88 -4.58
N GLY A 380 -2.61 12.37 -3.70
CA GLY A 380 -2.66 11.87 -2.34
C GLY A 380 -3.24 10.45 -2.40
N TYR A 381 -2.67 9.50 -1.69
CA TYR A 381 -3.03 8.06 -1.71
C TYR A 381 -4.54 7.74 -1.62
N ALA A 382 -5.34 8.70 -1.17
CA ALA A 382 -6.80 8.60 -1.05
C ALA A 382 -7.55 8.57 -2.41
N GLU A 383 -6.93 9.07 -3.46
CA GLU A 383 -7.57 9.38 -4.74
C GLU A 383 -7.44 8.24 -5.76
N MET A 384 -6.51 7.31 -5.53
CA MET A 384 -6.31 6.13 -6.38
C MET A 384 -7.43 5.09 -6.27
N SER A 385 -8.28 5.17 -5.25
CA SER A 385 -9.14 4.07 -4.80
C SER A 385 -10.51 3.97 -5.48
N GLY A 386 -10.80 4.72 -6.53
CA GLY A 386 -12.15 4.68 -7.12
C GLY A 386 -12.24 4.73 -8.63
N ALA A 387 -11.16 4.98 -9.33
CA ALA A 387 -11.18 5.07 -10.78
C ALA A 387 -10.43 3.90 -11.40
N ILE A 388 -11.14 3.08 -12.16
CA ILE A 388 -10.54 2.18 -13.15
C ILE A 388 -9.60 3.04 -14.00
N ARG A 389 -8.31 2.69 -14.07
CA ARG A 389 -7.38 3.36 -15.00
C ARG A 389 -7.96 3.23 -16.40
N GLU A 390 -8.38 4.32 -16.97
CA GLU A 390 -8.78 4.36 -18.36
C GLU A 390 -7.54 4.14 -19.23
N ASN A 391 -7.66 3.35 -20.30
CA ASN A 391 -6.58 3.20 -21.25
C ASN A 391 -6.14 4.58 -21.78
N GLY A 392 -4.88 4.96 -21.49
CA GLY A 392 -4.33 6.26 -21.87
C GLY A 392 -4.36 7.33 -20.76
N GLU A 393 -4.60 6.98 -19.51
CA GLU A 393 -4.46 7.92 -18.36
C GLU A 393 -2.98 8.29 -18.18
N PRO A 394 -2.66 9.59 -17.84
CA PRO A 394 -1.30 10.02 -17.60
C PRO A 394 -0.61 9.26 -16.47
N PRO A 395 0.74 9.22 -16.44
CA PRO A 395 1.49 8.72 -15.30
C PRO A 395 1.12 9.42 -13.99
N MET A 396 1.20 8.69 -12.89
CA MET A 396 0.85 9.19 -11.56
C MET A 396 2.07 9.29 -10.65
N LEU A 397 2.09 10.34 -9.83
CA LEU A 397 3.10 10.64 -8.83
C LEU A 397 2.43 10.72 -7.44
N ASP A 398 2.72 9.74 -6.58
CA ASP A 398 2.09 9.63 -5.26
C ASP A 398 2.74 10.56 -4.24
N LYS A 399 1.96 11.41 -3.59
CA LYS A 399 2.38 12.28 -2.48
C LYS A 399 2.42 11.48 -1.15
N PRO A 400 3.46 11.67 -0.30
CA PRO A 400 4.67 12.47 -0.54
C PRO A 400 5.67 11.73 -1.43
N PHE A 401 6.40 12.48 -2.27
CA PHE A 401 7.39 11.93 -3.20
C PHE A 401 8.77 12.56 -3.00
N THR A 402 9.79 11.81 -3.40
CA THR A 402 11.17 12.30 -3.46
C THR A 402 11.48 12.91 -4.83
N LEU A 403 12.58 13.69 -4.90
CA LEU A 403 13.03 14.29 -6.16
C LEU A 403 13.31 13.22 -7.23
N GLU A 404 13.92 12.09 -6.85
CA GLU A 404 14.21 10.98 -7.76
C GLU A 404 12.92 10.40 -8.36
N ARG A 405 11.85 10.26 -7.54
CA ARG A 405 10.58 9.74 -8.00
C ARG A 405 9.88 10.71 -8.94
N LEU A 406 9.92 12.01 -8.66
CA LEU A 406 9.43 13.06 -9.55
C LEU A 406 10.11 12.95 -10.93
N VAL A 407 11.44 12.88 -10.94
CA VAL A 407 12.26 12.73 -12.16
C VAL A 407 11.89 11.47 -12.95
N GLU A 408 11.72 10.34 -12.28
CA GLU A 408 11.35 9.06 -12.93
C GLU A 408 9.99 9.16 -13.64
N VAL A 409 8.97 9.69 -12.95
CA VAL A 409 7.60 9.77 -13.47
C VAL A 409 7.50 10.79 -14.60
N VAL A 410 8.14 11.95 -14.46
CA VAL A 410 8.17 12.98 -15.52
C VAL A 410 8.83 12.45 -16.78
N ARG A 411 9.93 11.71 -16.64
CA ARG A 411 10.58 11.07 -17.79
C ARG A 411 9.66 10.09 -18.51
N ALA A 412 8.94 9.26 -17.74
CA ALA A 412 8.00 8.30 -18.32
C ALA A 412 6.85 8.99 -19.07
N ALA A 413 6.47 10.21 -18.65
CA ALA A 413 5.43 10.99 -19.31
C ALA A 413 5.91 11.66 -20.61
N MET A 414 7.21 11.96 -20.70
CA MET A 414 7.80 12.70 -21.84
C MET A 414 8.47 11.78 -22.89
N ALA A 415 8.49 10.46 -22.63
CA ALA A 415 9.06 9.47 -23.53
C ALA A 415 8.06 9.07 -24.62
#